data_57be5793a159f5c9bd20336577adc27a
#
_entry.id   57be5793a159f5c9bd20336577adc27a
#
_cell.length_a   1.000
_cell.length_b   1.000
_cell.length_c   1.000
_cell.angle_alpha   90.00
_cell.angle_beta   90.00
_cell.angle_gamma   90.00
#
_symmetry.space_group_name_H-M   'P 1'
#
loop_
_entity.id
_entity.type
_entity.pdbx_description
1 polymer ?
#
loop_
_entity_poly.entity_id
_entity_poly.type
_entity_poly.pdbx_seq_one_letter_code
_entity_poly.pdbx_strand_id
1 'polypeptide(L)'
;MPIRTHRNGTTSSPIFKHEPATASGPRLLRRVGKGLALVCVIAQPELFSMLVIHHRISPQANADAELALTFEARSKSRLRCFTTTGEDVGLFLERGQQPLHDGECLRAEDGRIVRVRARAEQLLHVTCSSAFELTRAAYHLGNRHVALQVGDGWLRLLDDYVLKDMLLQLGASVEAIEAPFQPEHGAYGGGHHHSHAGEAEFSYAPRLHQFGARK
;
A
#
# COMPACT_ATOMS: atom_id res chain seq x y z
N MET A 1 -35.60 -54.24 7.55
CA MET A 1 -36.15 -52.88 7.57
C MET A 1 -35.22 -52.02 6.73
N PRO A 2 -35.69 -51.34 5.66
CA PRO A 2 -34.92 -51.10 4.46
C PRO A 2 -34.07 -49.84 4.49
N ILE A 3 -32.91 -49.98 3.84
CA ILE A 3 -31.91 -48.97 3.48
C ILE A 3 -32.52 -48.03 2.42
N ARG A 4 -32.45 -46.69 2.65
CA ARG A 4 -32.86 -45.68 1.67
C ARG A 4 -31.60 -45.00 1.11
N THR A 5 -31.31 -45.32 -0.13
CA THR A 5 -30.34 -44.68 -0.99
C THR A 5 -30.84 -43.30 -1.42
N HIS A 6 -30.06 -42.23 -1.21
CA HIS A 6 -30.28 -40.92 -1.84
C HIS A 6 -29.28 -40.68 -2.97
N ARG A 7 -29.85 -40.40 -4.14
CA ARG A 7 -29.20 -40.10 -5.41
C ARG A 7 -28.41 -38.81 -5.37
N ASN A 8 -27.23 -38.84 -5.96
CA ASN A 8 -26.43 -37.69 -6.34
C ASN A 8 -27.13 -36.88 -7.43
N GLY A 9 -27.42 -35.61 -7.16
CA GLY A 9 -27.83 -34.63 -8.14
C GLY A 9 -26.62 -33.76 -8.54
N THR A 10 -26.10 -34.02 -9.73
CA THR A 10 -25.12 -33.16 -10.40
C THR A 10 -25.83 -31.91 -10.94
N THR A 11 -25.60 -30.74 -10.33
CA THR A 11 -26.02 -29.47 -10.91
C THR A 11 -24.82 -28.86 -11.66
N SER A 12 -24.94 -28.87 -12.98
CA SER A 12 -24.04 -28.20 -13.92
C SER A 12 -24.23 -26.69 -13.83
N SER A 13 -23.16 -25.98 -13.58
CA SER A 13 -23.09 -24.50 -13.65
C SER A 13 -23.15 -24.06 -15.12
N PRO A 14 -23.83 -22.96 -15.45
CA PRO A 14 -23.83 -22.39 -16.80
C PRO A 14 -22.53 -21.65 -17.08
N ILE A 15 -21.92 -22.02 -18.21
CA ILE A 15 -20.76 -21.33 -18.78
C ILE A 15 -21.27 -19.99 -19.35
N PHE A 16 -20.88 -18.88 -18.74
CA PHE A 16 -21.06 -17.54 -19.32
C PHE A 16 -20.08 -17.35 -20.47
N LYS A 17 -20.60 -17.37 -21.70
CA LYS A 17 -19.87 -16.92 -22.89
C LYS A 17 -19.88 -15.40 -22.90
N HIS A 18 -18.72 -14.77 -22.73
CA HIS A 18 -18.53 -13.35 -23.02
C HIS A 18 -18.56 -13.13 -24.54
N GLU A 19 -19.60 -12.51 -25.03
CA GLU A 19 -19.59 -11.87 -26.35
C GLU A 19 -18.90 -10.50 -26.25
N PRO A 20 -18.07 -10.11 -27.23
CA PRO A 20 -17.49 -8.79 -27.24
C PRO A 20 -18.54 -7.75 -27.66
N ALA A 21 -18.79 -6.78 -26.80
CA ALA A 21 -19.64 -5.65 -27.11
C ALA A 21 -19.03 -4.80 -28.23
N THR A 22 -19.67 -4.79 -29.37
CA THR A 22 -19.39 -3.85 -30.47
C THR A 22 -19.89 -2.48 -30.06
N ALA A 23 -18.98 -1.56 -29.75
CA ALA A 23 -19.29 -0.17 -29.50
C ALA A 23 -19.68 0.54 -30.81
N SER A 24 -20.98 0.68 -31.06
CA SER A 24 -21.51 1.61 -32.04
C SER A 24 -21.79 2.95 -31.37
N GLY A 25 -20.83 3.88 -31.47
CA GLY A 25 -21.02 5.28 -31.04
C GLY A 25 -21.94 6.06 -31.98
N PRO A 26 -22.59 7.12 -31.51
CA PRO A 26 -23.59 7.89 -32.28
C PRO A 26 -22.90 8.68 -33.39
N ARG A 27 -23.39 8.47 -34.65
CA ARG A 27 -23.02 9.28 -35.82
C ARG A 27 -23.77 10.59 -35.78
N LEU A 28 -23.10 11.68 -35.49
CA LEU A 28 -23.69 13.02 -35.67
C LEU A 28 -23.48 13.47 -37.12
N LEU A 29 -24.57 13.51 -37.88
CA LEU A 29 -24.63 14.09 -39.25
C LEU A 29 -24.86 15.60 -39.15
N ARG A 30 -23.86 16.42 -39.40
CA ARG A 30 -24.00 17.87 -39.56
C ARG A 30 -24.01 18.21 -41.04
N ARG A 31 -25.14 18.73 -41.53
CA ARG A 31 -25.36 19.17 -42.92
C ARG A 31 -24.78 20.58 -43.10
N VAL A 32 -23.73 20.71 -43.91
CA VAL A 32 -23.18 22.01 -44.32
C VAL A 32 -23.25 22.08 -45.84
N GLY A 33 -24.01 23.05 -46.34
CA GLY A 33 -24.28 23.52 -47.70
C GLY A 33 -23.67 22.73 -48.89
N LYS A 34 -24.55 22.37 -49.83
CA LYS A 34 -24.32 21.83 -51.19
C LYS A 34 -22.97 21.16 -51.49
N GLY A 35 -22.62 20.14 -50.73
CA GLY A 35 -21.51 19.26 -50.98
C GLY A 35 -21.40 18.30 -49.79
N LEU A 36 -21.60 16.97 -50.03
CA LEU A 36 -21.45 15.98 -49.01
C LEU A 36 -19.93 15.76 -48.77
N ALA A 37 -19.34 16.52 -47.86
CA ALA A 37 -18.00 16.18 -47.35
C ALA A 37 -18.19 15.26 -46.16
N LEU A 38 -17.87 13.99 -46.34
CA LEU A 38 -17.75 13.01 -45.24
C LEU A 38 -16.51 13.37 -44.40
N VAL A 39 -16.67 14.27 -43.40
CA VAL A 39 -15.63 14.47 -42.41
C VAL A 39 -15.67 13.28 -41.47
N CYS A 40 -14.85 12.31 -41.76
CA CYS A 40 -14.57 11.23 -40.83
C CYS A 40 -13.77 11.85 -39.66
N VAL A 41 -14.48 12.28 -38.60
CA VAL A 41 -13.83 12.57 -37.33
C VAL A 41 -13.36 11.22 -36.79
N ILE A 42 -12.12 10.85 -37.15
CA ILE A 42 -11.43 9.79 -36.52
C ILE A 42 -11.23 10.29 -35.08
N ALA A 43 -12.09 9.80 -34.15
CA ALA A 43 -11.78 9.89 -32.72
C ALA A 43 -10.38 9.29 -32.59
N GLN A 44 -9.37 10.14 -32.38
CA GLN A 44 -8.06 9.67 -32.02
C GLN A 44 -8.26 8.81 -30.77
N PRO A 45 -7.79 7.55 -30.76
CA PRO A 45 -7.73 6.83 -29.48
C PRO A 45 -6.88 7.74 -28.59
N GLU A 46 -7.49 8.25 -27.53
CA GLU A 46 -6.75 8.84 -26.42
C GLU A 46 -5.62 7.86 -26.15
N LEU A 47 -4.40 8.20 -26.54
CA LEU A 47 -3.23 7.45 -26.10
C LEU A 47 -3.30 7.56 -24.57
N PHE A 48 -3.71 6.49 -23.92
CA PHE A 48 -3.62 6.37 -22.46
C PHE A 48 -2.13 6.51 -22.11
N SER A 49 -1.71 7.75 -21.95
CA SER A 49 -0.39 8.11 -21.50
C SER A 49 -0.32 7.70 -20.03
N MET A 50 0.49 6.68 -19.72
CA MET A 50 0.78 6.29 -18.36
C MET A 50 1.35 7.49 -17.62
N LEU A 51 0.78 7.83 -16.47
CA LEU A 51 1.28 8.88 -15.59
C LEU A 51 2.60 8.41 -14.93
N VAL A 52 3.71 9.05 -15.27
CA VAL A 52 5.03 8.67 -14.79
C VAL A 52 5.45 9.54 -13.60
N ILE A 53 5.90 8.92 -12.52
CA ILE A 53 6.25 9.57 -11.25
C ILE A 53 7.66 9.17 -10.82
N HIS A 54 8.53 10.16 -10.60
CA HIS A 54 9.92 9.97 -10.13
C HIS A 54 10.22 10.59 -8.78
N HIS A 55 9.45 11.59 -8.36
CA HIS A 55 9.84 12.44 -7.25
C HIS A 55 8.81 12.48 -6.13
N ARG A 56 9.29 12.38 -4.90
CA ARG A 56 8.55 12.74 -3.70
C ARG A 56 8.63 14.25 -3.51
N ILE A 57 7.57 14.85 -3.05
CA ILE A 57 7.53 16.29 -2.74
C ILE A 57 6.96 16.51 -1.34
N SER A 58 7.18 17.69 -0.79
CA SER A 58 6.55 18.09 0.47
C SER A 58 5.03 18.01 0.36
N PRO A 59 4.32 17.67 1.44
CA PRO A 59 2.86 17.60 1.45
C PRO A 59 2.23 18.87 0.88
N GLN A 60 1.25 18.70 0.01
CA GLN A 60 0.51 19.78 -0.63
C GLN A 60 -0.94 19.77 -0.14
N ALA A 61 -1.58 20.95 -0.07
CA ALA A 61 -2.98 21.05 0.32
C ALA A 61 -3.90 20.36 -0.70
N ASN A 62 -3.60 20.54 -2.00
CA ASN A 62 -4.39 19.97 -3.09
C ASN A 62 -3.57 18.89 -3.83
N ALA A 63 -4.26 17.88 -4.33
CA ALA A 63 -3.72 16.87 -5.21
C ALA A 63 -4.69 16.67 -6.40
N ASP A 64 -4.10 16.41 -7.57
CA ASP A 64 -4.86 16.21 -8.83
C ASP A 64 -5.37 14.78 -8.95
N ALA A 65 -4.71 13.82 -8.27
CA ALA A 65 -5.08 12.41 -8.24
C ALA A 65 -4.67 11.74 -6.93
N GLU A 66 -5.22 10.55 -6.67
CA GLU A 66 -4.86 9.75 -5.48
C GLU A 66 -4.50 8.32 -5.86
N LEU A 67 -3.53 7.74 -5.14
CA LEU A 67 -3.09 6.35 -5.22
C LEU A 67 -3.42 5.63 -3.91
N ALA A 68 -4.41 4.75 -3.93
CA ALA A 68 -4.72 3.90 -2.79
C ALA A 68 -3.86 2.63 -2.82
N LEU A 69 -2.81 2.57 -1.98
CA LEU A 69 -1.79 1.54 -2.01
C LEU A 69 -1.72 0.78 -0.68
N THR A 70 -1.54 -0.56 -0.75
CA THR A 70 -1.21 -1.40 0.42
C THR A 70 0.18 -1.05 0.93
N PHE A 71 0.52 -1.49 2.14
CA PHE A 71 1.87 -1.29 2.70
C PHE A 71 2.95 -1.93 1.82
N GLU A 72 2.73 -3.14 1.32
CA GLU A 72 3.64 -3.80 0.39
C GLU A 72 3.86 -2.96 -0.89
N ALA A 73 2.79 -2.43 -1.47
CA ALA A 73 2.88 -1.60 -2.68
C ALA A 73 3.64 -0.28 -2.40
N ARG A 74 3.39 0.35 -1.25
CA ARG A 74 4.07 1.57 -0.80
C ARG A 74 5.56 1.36 -0.50
N SER A 75 5.98 0.12 -0.24
CA SER A 75 7.38 -0.25 0.01
C SER A 75 8.19 -0.46 -1.28
N LYS A 76 7.54 -0.48 -2.44
CA LYS A 76 8.20 -0.69 -3.74
C LYS A 76 8.71 0.61 -4.33
N SER A 77 9.98 0.65 -4.72
CA SER A 77 10.56 1.79 -5.47
C SER A 77 10.14 1.81 -6.94
N ARG A 78 9.65 0.69 -7.48
CA ARG A 78 9.12 0.57 -8.85
C ARG A 78 7.82 -0.21 -8.82
N LEU A 79 6.76 0.42 -9.34
CA LEU A 79 5.42 -0.15 -9.30
C LEU A 79 4.61 0.39 -10.47
N ARG A 80 3.86 -0.47 -11.16
CA ARG A 80 2.74 -0.06 -12.02
C ARG A 80 1.45 -0.25 -11.23
N CYS A 81 0.65 0.78 -11.16
CA CYS A 81 -0.61 0.79 -10.43
C CYS A 81 -1.62 1.72 -11.12
N PHE A 82 -2.77 1.93 -10.49
CA PHE A 82 -3.80 2.83 -11.02
C PHE A 82 -4.18 3.85 -9.95
N THR A 83 -4.54 5.05 -10.39
CA THR A 83 -5.19 6.03 -9.53
C THR A 83 -6.55 5.51 -9.05
N THR A 84 -7.13 6.16 -8.06
CA THR A 84 -8.51 5.86 -7.60
C THR A 84 -9.56 6.08 -8.70
N THR A 85 -9.24 6.86 -9.73
CA THR A 85 -10.07 7.10 -10.92
C THR A 85 -9.77 6.17 -12.09
N GLY A 86 -8.79 5.23 -11.94
CA GLY A 86 -8.48 4.22 -12.94
C GLY A 86 -7.42 4.63 -13.98
N GLU A 87 -6.71 5.74 -13.80
CA GLU A 87 -5.62 6.17 -14.68
C GLU A 87 -4.36 5.31 -14.39
N ASP A 88 -3.67 4.88 -15.45
CA ASP A 88 -2.47 4.05 -15.37
C ASP A 88 -1.26 4.87 -14.88
N VAL A 89 -0.54 4.35 -13.89
CA VAL A 89 0.55 5.04 -13.21
C VAL A 89 1.79 4.16 -13.11
N GLY A 90 2.95 4.71 -13.51
CA GLY A 90 4.26 4.13 -13.29
C GLY A 90 5.03 4.90 -12.19
N LEU A 91 5.31 4.23 -11.09
CA LEU A 91 6.19 4.76 -10.04
C LEU A 91 7.63 4.29 -10.30
N PHE A 92 8.58 5.22 -10.28
CA PHE A 92 10.02 4.99 -10.46
C PHE A 92 10.83 5.79 -9.44
N LEU A 93 10.65 5.47 -8.18
CA LEU A 93 11.32 6.17 -7.07
C LEU A 93 12.75 5.66 -6.86
N GLU A 94 13.56 6.42 -6.17
CA GLU A 94 14.91 6.02 -5.77
C GLU A 94 14.86 4.79 -4.85
N ARG A 95 15.84 3.90 -5.01
CA ARG A 95 15.97 2.71 -4.15
C ARG A 95 16.49 3.09 -2.77
N GLY A 96 16.16 2.28 -1.78
CA GLY A 96 16.64 2.45 -0.40
C GLY A 96 15.93 3.55 0.39
N GLN A 97 14.92 4.19 -0.19
CA GLN A 97 14.05 5.10 0.54
C GLN A 97 13.04 4.32 1.39
N GLN A 98 12.56 4.99 2.44
CA GLN A 98 11.49 4.44 3.28
C GLN A 98 10.19 4.26 2.46
N PRO A 99 9.30 3.33 2.87
CA PRO A 99 7.98 3.19 2.27
C PRO A 99 7.24 4.53 2.20
N LEU A 100 6.40 4.69 1.19
CA LEU A 100 5.51 5.86 1.07
C LEU A 100 4.53 5.90 2.24
N HIS A 101 4.35 7.07 2.84
CA HIS A 101 3.39 7.29 3.92
C HIS A 101 2.01 7.68 3.39
N ASP A 102 0.99 7.47 4.23
CA ASP A 102 -0.33 8.05 3.98
C ASP A 102 -0.26 9.57 3.97
N GLY A 103 -0.92 10.20 2.99
CA GLY A 103 -0.91 11.65 2.80
C GLY A 103 0.34 12.20 2.09
N GLU A 104 1.37 11.40 1.83
CA GLU A 104 2.55 11.83 1.10
C GLU A 104 2.20 12.24 -0.34
N CYS A 105 2.89 13.26 -0.86
CA CYS A 105 2.67 13.78 -2.19
C CYS A 105 3.83 13.43 -3.13
N LEU A 106 3.46 13.11 -4.36
CA LEU A 106 4.37 12.76 -5.44
C LEU A 106 4.15 13.71 -6.60
N ARG A 107 5.19 14.00 -7.39
CA ARG A 107 5.08 14.81 -8.60
C ARG A 107 5.25 13.93 -9.82
N ALA A 108 4.28 14.00 -10.72
CA ALA A 108 4.33 13.38 -12.03
C ALA A 108 5.12 14.24 -13.02
N GLU A 109 5.59 13.63 -14.14
CA GLU A 109 6.35 14.32 -15.20
C GLU A 109 5.54 15.44 -15.86
N ASP A 110 4.23 15.29 -15.95
CA ASP A 110 3.31 16.30 -16.49
C ASP A 110 3.02 17.47 -15.52
N GLY A 111 3.63 17.43 -14.31
CA GLY A 111 3.52 18.44 -13.27
C GLY A 111 2.39 18.19 -12.26
N ARG A 112 1.49 17.24 -12.50
CA ARG A 112 0.40 16.90 -11.56
C ARG A 112 0.93 16.40 -10.24
N ILE A 113 0.17 16.67 -9.18
CA ILE A 113 0.43 16.22 -7.81
C ILE A 113 -0.47 15.03 -7.51
N VAL A 114 0.16 13.93 -7.10
CA VAL A 114 -0.51 12.69 -6.76
C VAL A 114 -0.34 12.38 -5.29
N ARG A 115 -1.45 12.21 -4.56
CA ARG A 115 -1.43 11.90 -3.13
C ARG A 115 -1.51 10.40 -2.91
N VAL A 116 -0.63 9.90 -2.05
CA VAL A 116 -0.67 8.51 -1.59
C VAL A 116 -1.70 8.36 -0.47
N ARG A 117 -2.50 7.30 -0.55
CA ARG A 117 -3.41 6.86 0.51
C ARG A 117 -3.07 5.45 0.94
N ALA A 118 -2.94 5.24 2.22
CA ALA A 118 -2.83 3.89 2.76
C ALA A 118 -4.18 3.18 2.60
N ARG A 119 -4.22 2.16 1.74
CA ARG A 119 -5.42 1.34 1.56
C ARG A 119 -5.67 0.52 2.82
N ALA A 120 -6.93 0.29 3.16
CA ALA A 120 -7.30 -0.63 4.22
C ALA A 120 -6.86 -2.06 3.88
N GLU A 121 -6.29 -2.76 4.86
CA GLU A 121 -5.75 -4.11 4.77
C GLU A 121 -6.28 -4.95 5.94
N GLN A 122 -6.30 -6.27 5.79
CA GLN A 122 -6.67 -7.17 6.88
C GLN A 122 -5.53 -7.21 7.90
N LEU A 123 -5.85 -6.81 9.14
CA LEU A 123 -4.88 -6.66 10.22
C LEU A 123 -5.32 -7.44 11.46
N LEU A 124 -4.35 -7.84 12.25
CA LEU A 124 -4.55 -8.23 13.64
C LEU A 124 -4.35 -7.01 14.53
N HIS A 125 -5.37 -6.64 15.28
CA HIS A 125 -5.33 -5.63 16.33
C HIS A 125 -5.10 -6.33 17.66
N VAL A 126 -4.01 -5.99 18.34
CA VAL A 126 -3.49 -6.69 19.51
C VAL A 126 -3.52 -5.76 20.71
N THR A 127 -4.17 -6.20 21.78
CA THR A 127 -4.16 -5.54 23.08
C THR A 127 -3.76 -6.51 24.17
N CYS A 128 -3.28 -6.00 25.30
CA CYS A 128 -2.90 -6.82 26.46
C CYS A 128 -3.46 -6.20 27.75
N SER A 129 -3.51 -6.99 28.82
CA SER A 129 -4.00 -6.55 30.13
C SER A 129 -3.05 -5.57 30.82
N SER A 130 -1.77 -5.52 30.40
CA SER A 130 -0.76 -4.62 30.95
C SER A 130 0.24 -4.16 29.88
N ALA A 131 0.87 -3.01 30.13
CA ALA A 131 1.96 -2.49 29.28
C ALA A 131 3.15 -3.46 29.22
N PHE A 132 3.42 -4.21 30.28
CA PHE A 132 4.48 -5.22 30.29
C PHE A 132 4.20 -6.36 29.30
N GLU A 133 2.99 -6.88 29.29
CA GLU A 133 2.60 -7.95 28.35
C GLU A 133 2.59 -7.45 26.90
N LEU A 134 2.13 -6.21 26.67
CA LEU A 134 2.17 -5.59 25.33
C LEU A 134 3.62 -5.43 24.85
N THR A 135 4.54 -4.99 25.75
CA THR A 135 5.97 -4.88 25.43
C THR A 135 6.57 -6.25 25.12
N ARG A 136 6.18 -7.30 25.87
CA ARG A 136 6.61 -8.68 25.60
C ARG A 136 6.13 -9.18 24.24
N ALA A 137 4.88 -8.89 23.89
CA ALA A 137 4.34 -9.19 22.56
C ALA A 137 5.12 -8.47 21.45
N ALA A 138 5.38 -7.16 21.61
CA ALA A 138 6.18 -6.38 20.68
C ALA A 138 7.61 -6.94 20.50
N TYR A 139 8.26 -7.36 21.60
CA TYR A 139 9.57 -7.99 21.57
C TYR A 139 9.57 -9.28 20.74
N HIS A 140 8.59 -10.17 20.94
CA HIS A 140 8.49 -11.41 20.18
C HIS A 140 8.20 -11.22 18.71
N LEU A 141 7.38 -10.20 18.35
CA LEU A 141 7.10 -9.82 16.97
C LEU A 141 8.33 -9.19 16.31
N GLY A 142 9.04 -8.28 17.01
CA GLY A 142 10.27 -7.66 16.53
C GLY A 142 11.38 -8.66 16.23
N ASN A 143 11.56 -9.68 17.08
CA ASN A 143 12.52 -10.78 16.84
C ASN A 143 12.21 -11.61 15.58
N ARG A 144 11.02 -11.50 15.03
CA ARG A 144 10.60 -12.15 13.78
C ARG A 144 10.61 -11.21 12.59
N HIS A 145 11.11 -9.98 12.80
CA HIS A 145 11.15 -8.92 11.77
C HIS A 145 9.78 -8.61 11.16
N VAL A 146 8.72 -8.73 11.96
CA VAL A 146 7.36 -8.41 11.54
C VAL A 146 7.19 -6.90 11.47
N ALA A 147 6.64 -6.41 10.36
CA ALA A 147 6.21 -5.02 10.25
C ALA A 147 5.11 -4.76 11.29
N LEU A 148 5.33 -3.80 12.17
CA LEU A 148 4.49 -3.56 13.34
C LEU A 148 4.10 -2.10 13.43
N GLN A 149 2.81 -1.83 13.44
CA GLN A 149 2.29 -0.51 13.79
C GLN A 149 2.06 -0.45 15.30
N VAL A 150 2.63 0.58 15.92
CA VAL A 150 2.57 0.78 17.38
C VAL A 150 1.61 1.92 17.68
N GLY A 151 0.71 1.71 18.63
CA GLY A 151 -0.20 2.72 19.15
C GLY A 151 -0.23 2.73 20.66
N ASP A 152 -0.96 3.67 21.22
CA ASP A 152 -1.11 3.77 22.67
C ASP A 152 -1.98 2.61 23.21
N GLY A 153 -1.33 1.65 23.84
CA GLY A 153 -1.96 0.45 24.39
C GLY A 153 -2.31 -0.64 23.38
N TRP A 154 -1.88 -0.55 22.13
CA TRP A 154 -2.14 -1.57 21.12
C TRP A 154 -1.02 -1.70 20.08
N LEU A 155 -1.02 -2.87 19.40
CA LEU A 155 -0.18 -3.14 18.23
C LEU A 155 -1.05 -3.59 17.07
N ARG A 156 -0.60 -3.36 15.82
CA ARG A 156 -1.21 -3.93 14.62
C ARG A 156 -0.15 -4.52 13.72
N LEU A 157 -0.51 -5.63 13.08
CA LEU A 157 0.31 -6.32 12.08
C LEU A 157 -0.62 -6.86 10.99
N LEU A 158 -0.05 -7.21 9.84
CA LEU A 158 -0.81 -7.90 8.79
C LEU A 158 -1.34 -9.25 9.32
N ASP A 159 -2.52 -9.67 8.83
CA ASP A 159 -3.15 -10.91 9.26
C ASP A 159 -2.24 -12.11 8.93
N ASP A 160 -1.86 -12.86 9.98
CA ASP A 160 -1.04 -14.06 9.93
C ASP A 160 -1.49 -15.01 11.05
N TYR A 161 -1.97 -16.19 10.66
CA TYR A 161 -2.53 -17.16 11.61
C TYR A 161 -1.50 -17.70 12.60
N VAL A 162 -0.22 -17.84 12.20
CA VAL A 162 0.86 -18.32 13.08
C VAL A 162 1.18 -17.28 14.15
N LEU A 163 1.28 -16.02 13.75
CA LEU A 163 1.50 -14.91 14.66
C LEU A 163 0.30 -14.70 15.59
N LYS A 164 -0.92 -14.86 15.09
CA LYS A 164 -2.14 -14.82 15.89
C LYS A 164 -2.12 -15.86 17.00
N ASP A 165 -1.83 -17.13 16.66
CA ASP A 165 -1.75 -18.22 17.65
C ASP A 165 -0.66 -17.96 18.71
N MET A 166 0.51 -17.48 18.28
CA MET A 166 1.58 -17.09 19.21
C MET A 166 1.12 -15.99 20.18
N LEU A 167 0.45 -14.96 19.69
CA LEU A 167 -0.03 -13.84 20.50
C LEU A 167 -1.08 -14.30 21.52
N LEU A 168 -2.01 -15.16 21.10
CA LEU A 168 -3.00 -15.76 22.00
C LEU A 168 -2.34 -16.60 23.10
N GLN A 169 -1.29 -17.38 22.78
CA GLN A 169 -0.50 -18.15 23.76
C GLN A 169 0.27 -17.23 24.74
N LEU A 170 0.65 -16.02 24.30
CA LEU A 170 1.25 -15.01 25.18
C LEU A 170 0.24 -14.31 26.09
N GLY A 171 -1.06 -14.60 25.94
CA GLY A 171 -2.14 -14.00 26.74
C GLY A 171 -2.67 -12.67 26.15
N ALA A 172 -2.31 -12.32 24.92
CA ALA A 172 -2.84 -11.14 24.27
C ALA A 172 -4.29 -11.37 23.79
N SER A 173 -5.07 -10.29 23.71
CA SER A 173 -6.33 -10.25 22.98
C SER A 173 -6.06 -9.85 21.53
N VAL A 174 -6.58 -10.62 20.56
CA VAL A 174 -6.31 -10.41 19.14
C VAL A 174 -7.63 -10.36 18.37
N GLU A 175 -7.88 -9.23 17.72
CA GLU A 175 -9.05 -8.98 16.89
C GLU A 175 -8.64 -8.79 15.43
N ALA A 176 -9.38 -9.39 14.49
CA ALA A 176 -9.21 -9.15 13.07
C ALA A 176 -9.97 -7.87 12.69
N ILE A 177 -9.28 -6.91 12.08
CA ILE A 177 -9.85 -5.64 11.64
C ILE A 177 -9.45 -5.33 10.20
N GLU A 178 -10.20 -4.44 9.56
CA GLU A 178 -9.81 -3.85 8.29
C GLU A 178 -9.50 -2.36 8.51
N ALA A 179 -8.24 -1.96 8.31
CA ALA A 179 -7.79 -0.60 8.55
C ALA A 179 -6.55 -0.25 7.70
N PRO A 180 -6.27 1.04 7.49
CA PRO A 180 -4.97 1.46 6.95
C PRO A 180 -3.82 0.99 7.83
N PHE A 181 -2.75 0.48 7.20
CA PHE A 181 -1.59 -0.06 7.91
C PHE A 181 -0.38 0.84 7.72
N GLN A 182 0.13 1.40 8.80
CA GLN A 182 1.31 2.28 8.84
C GLN A 182 2.30 1.79 9.91
N PRO A 183 3.08 0.72 9.61
CA PRO A 183 4.03 0.19 10.58
C PRO A 183 5.20 1.15 10.83
N GLU A 184 5.84 0.98 11.98
CA GLU A 184 7.07 1.66 12.34
C GLU A 184 8.18 1.34 11.33
N HIS A 185 8.98 2.33 11.04
CA HIS A 185 10.19 2.13 10.26
C HIS A 185 11.33 1.65 11.16
N GLY A 186 12.20 0.81 10.63
CA GLY A 186 13.38 0.37 11.38
C GLY A 186 14.23 1.58 11.81
N ALA A 187 14.73 1.55 13.05
CA ALA A 187 15.51 2.63 13.66
C ALA A 187 16.76 3.02 12.85
N TYR A 188 17.22 2.16 11.94
CA TYR A 188 18.38 2.39 11.07
C TYR A 188 17.99 2.85 9.65
N GLY A 189 16.72 3.15 9.38
CA GLY A 189 16.21 3.55 8.06
C GLY A 189 16.50 5.00 7.65
N GLY A 190 17.25 5.78 8.44
CA GLY A 190 17.78 7.08 8.06
C GLY A 190 18.95 6.89 7.12
N GLY A 191 18.74 7.00 5.80
CA GLY A 191 19.82 7.03 4.83
C GLY A 191 20.85 8.09 5.22
N HIS A 192 22.09 7.65 5.46
CA HIS A 192 23.22 8.55 5.55
C HIS A 192 23.41 9.21 4.18
N HIS A 193 22.78 10.36 3.96
CA HIS A 193 23.22 11.29 2.94
C HIS A 193 24.55 11.86 3.43
N HIS A 194 25.65 11.29 2.94
CA HIS A 194 26.94 11.95 2.98
C HIS A 194 26.90 13.14 2.01
N SER A 195 26.35 14.26 2.46
CA SER A 195 26.64 15.56 1.88
C SER A 195 28.02 15.94 2.38
N HIS A 196 29.04 15.81 1.53
CA HIS A 196 30.32 16.41 1.74
C HIS A 196 30.22 17.94 1.65
N ALA A 197 29.92 18.60 2.76
CA ALA A 197 30.20 20.03 2.98
C ALA A 197 30.16 20.30 4.49
N GLY A 198 31.36 20.41 5.11
CA GLY A 198 31.58 21.13 6.37
C GLY A 198 31.35 20.32 7.64
N GLU A 199 32.43 19.83 8.17
CA GLU A 199 32.82 19.55 9.56
C GLU A 199 31.74 19.72 10.64
N ALA A 200 31.18 18.60 11.12
CA ALA A 200 30.91 18.30 12.51
C ALA A 200 30.90 16.78 12.68
N GLU A 201 32.00 16.21 13.16
CA GLU A 201 32.09 14.84 13.64
C GLU A 201 31.07 14.61 14.75
N PHE A 202 29.93 14.03 14.44
CA PHE A 202 29.06 13.42 15.43
C PHE A 202 29.41 11.93 15.52
N SER A 203 30.47 11.62 16.29
CA SER A 203 30.84 10.25 16.63
C SER A 203 29.87 9.73 17.68
N TYR A 204 28.92 8.87 17.29
CA TYR A 204 28.14 8.07 18.22
C TYR A 204 29.00 6.85 18.64
N ALA A 205 29.93 7.07 19.55
CA ALA A 205 30.59 5.97 20.25
C ALA A 205 29.68 5.55 21.41
N PRO A 206 29.24 4.28 21.50
CA PRO A 206 28.49 3.80 22.65
C PRO A 206 29.39 3.92 23.89
N ARG A 207 28.99 4.77 24.86
CA ARG A 207 29.69 4.82 26.14
C ARG A 207 29.43 3.53 26.88
N LEU A 208 30.41 2.64 26.91
CA LEU A 208 30.45 1.51 27.81
C LEU A 208 30.53 2.04 29.25
N HIS A 209 29.43 1.94 29.99
CA HIS A 209 29.42 2.15 31.42
C HIS A 209 30.20 1.01 32.07
N GLN A 210 31.47 1.25 32.44
CA GLN A 210 32.20 0.35 33.31
C GLN A 210 31.59 0.44 34.71
N PHE A 211 30.90 -0.59 35.13
CA PHE A 211 30.51 -0.76 36.53
C PHE A 211 31.78 -1.00 37.30
N GLY A 212 32.25 -0.02 38.07
CA GLY A 212 33.37 -0.14 38.95
C GLY A 212 33.10 -1.22 40.02
N ALA A 213 33.99 -2.19 40.13
CA ALA A 213 33.97 -3.15 41.22
C ALA A 213 34.12 -2.41 42.56
N ARG A 214 33.11 -2.51 43.43
CA ARG A 214 33.24 -2.08 44.82
C ARG A 214 34.19 -3.02 45.53
N LYS A 215 35.24 -2.46 46.11
CA LYS A 215 36.09 -3.12 47.12
C LYS A 215 35.36 -3.24 48.45
#